data_6e4df015b1e1e19b327e8ba518c302e0
#
_entry.id   6e4df015b1e1e19b327e8ba518c302e0
#
_cell.length_a   1.000
_cell.length_b   1.000
_cell.length_c   1.000
_cell.angle_alpha   90.00
_cell.angle_beta   90.00
_cell.angle_gamma   90.00
#
_symmetry.space_group_name_H-M   'P 1'
#
loop_
_entity.id
_entity.type
_entity.pdbx_description
1 polymer ?
#
loop_
_entity_poly.entity_id
_entity_poly.type
_entity_poly.pdbx_seq_one_letter_code
_entity_poly.pdbx_strand_id
1 'polypeptide(L)'
;MKSKRQTLVILSPGFPKDKADTACLPPQQIFVKALKEICPGLNIIVLAFQYPFFAAEYDWHGIKVISIGGNGRGRIYRLVTWIKAWLILKRLLKERRLIGLLSFWFGECAFVGSRFAKKHHLAHYSWLLGQDARKRNKYFKWIKPKGDELIALSDFVAREVQKNYGVKPLQVIPVGIDISLFKTTSAKRDIDILGAGALIPLKQYDLFIEAIAYLKEDFPNINAVICGKGPEMQSLKLLARAKGVEDNITFKGEVQHKEVLKLMQRSKVFLHPSGYEGFGAVISEALYSGAQVVSFCKPMDKEYRHHFVVKTQGEMNARLLSLLKNRKLDHDPVLICSIEQIAKNMISLFVD
;
A
#
# COMPACT_ATOMS: atom_id res chain seq x y z
N MET A 1 34.13 20.73 -15.16
CA MET A 1 33.09 20.61 -14.08
C MET A 1 32.40 19.27 -14.23
N LYS A 2 32.47 18.37 -13.23
CA LYS A 2 31.72 17.11 -13.28
C LYS A 2 30.21 17.46 -13.32
N SER A 3 29.51 17.01 -14.34
CA SER A 3 28.05 17.18 -14.46
C SER A 3 27.40 16.66 -13.17
N LYS A 4 26.63 17.52 -12.48
CA LYS A 4 25.90 17.13 -11.28
C LYS A 4 24.87 16.07 -11.68
N ARG A 5 24.95 14.87 -11.09
CA ARG A 5 23.98 13.80 -11.36
C ARG A 5 22.56 14.26 -11.06
N GLN A 6 21.64 13.93 -11.96
CA GLN A 6 20.20 14.15 -11.75
C GLN A 6 19.76 13.49 -10.46
N THR A 7 18.98 14.18 -9.66
CA THR A 7 18.55 13.71 -8.32
C THR A 7 17.06 13.91 -8.16
N LEU A 8 16.34 12.83 -7.82
CA LEU A 8 14.96 12.85 -7.35
C LEU A 8 14.97 12.81 -5.83
N VAL A 9 14.26 13.72 -5.17
CA VAL A 9 14.09 13.68 -3.73
C VAL A 9 12.69 13.19 -3.38
N ILE A 10 12.62 12.12 -2.60
CA ILE A 10 11.37 11.53 -2.10
C ILE A 10 11.16 12.00 -0.67
N LEU A 11 10.04 12.69 -0.41
CA LEU A 11 9.64 13.13 0.91
C LEU A 11 8.68 12.11 1.51
N SER A 12 9.05 11.50 2.64
CA SER A 12 8.26 10.45 3.28
C SER A 12 8.00 10.74 4.76
N PRO A 13 6.84 10.40 5.30
CA PRO A 13 6.62 10.51 6.74
C PRO A 13 7.52 9.59 7.55
N GLY A 14 7.92 8.46 6.97
CA GLY A 14 8.86 7.52 7.54
C GLY A 14 9.61 6.76 6.46
N PHE A 15 10.75 6.15 6.83
CA PHE A 15 11.49 5.23 5.97
C PHE A 15 12.31 4.26 6.84
N PRO A 16 12.63 3.06 6.37
CA PRO A 16 13.38 2.07 7.17
C PRO A 16 14.64 2.64 7.81
N LYS A 17 14.86 2.32 9.08
CA LYS A 17 16.05 2.74 9.83
C LYS A 17 17.33 2.02 9.38
N ASP A 18 17.19 0.81 8.85
CA ASP A 18 18.26 -0.05 8.34
C ASP A 18 17.70 -1.06 7.32
N LYS A 19 18.57 -1.94 6.80
CA LYS A 19 18.19 -2.98 5.81
C LYS A 19 17.32 -4.10 6.39
N ALA A 20 17.31 -4.27 7.71
CA ALA A 20 16.53 -5.31 8.40
C ALA A 20 15.10 -4.83 8.73
N ASP A 21 14.86 -3.51 8.71
CA ASP A 21 13.54 -2.93 8.95
C ASP A 21 12.62 -3.10 7.74
N THR A 22 11.97 -4.25 7.65
CA THR A 22 11.02 -4.59 6.60
C THR A 22 9.58 -4.16 6.91
N ALA A 23 9.32 -3.67 8.12
CA ALA A 23 7.98 -3.31 8.57
C ALA A 23 7.59 -1.86 8.25
N CYS A 24 8.57 -0.95 8.12
CA CYS A 24 8.31 0.45 7.82
C CYS A 24 7.94 0.64 6.35
N LEU A 25 6.66 0.83 6.05
CA LEU A 25 6.15 1.17 4.72
C LEU A 25 6.61 0.18 3.61
N PRO A 26 6.30 -1.13 3.69
CA PRO A 26 6.82 -2.13 2.76
C PRO A 26 6.58 -1.81 1.27
N PRO A 27 5.39 -1.34 0.83
CA PRO A 27 5.18 -1.01 -0.58
C PRO A 27 6.09 0.11 -1.08
N GLN A 28 6.37 1.13 -0.24
CA GLN A 28 7.26 2.23 -0.59
C GLN A 28 8.73 1.79 -0.66
N GLN A 29 9.13 0.84 0.20
CA GLN A 29 10.45 0.21 0.11
C GLN A 29 10.64 -0.48 -1.24
N ILE A 30 9.67 -1.31 -1.64
CA ILE A 30 9.68 -2.04 -2.91
C ILE A 30 9.74 -1.05 -4.08
N PHE A 31 8.90 0.00 -4.06
CA PHE A 31 8.89 1.04 -5.08
C PHE A 31 10.24 1.76 -5.21
N VAL A 32 10.85 2.19 -4.10
CA VAL A 32 12.10 2.95 -4.12
C VAL A 32 13.28 2.08 -4.60
N LYS A 33 13.28 0.78 -4.27
CA LYS A 33 14.24 -0.19 -4.82
C LYS A 33 14.08 -0.35 -6.32
N ALA A 34 12.87 -0.64 -6.79
CA ALA A 34 12.60 -0.80 -8.21
C ALA A 34 12.98 0.46 -9.01
N LEU A 35 12.67 1.65 -8.49
CA LEU A 35 13.06 2.91 -9.11
C LEU A 35 14.58 3.05 -9.23
N LYS A 36 15.35 2.60 -8.22
CA LYS A 36 16.81 2.60 -8.28
C LYS A 36 17.35 1.61 -9.30
N GLU A 37 16.74 0.45 -9.44
CA GLU A 37 17.14 -0.60 -10.38
C GLU A 37 16.90 -0.20 -11.83
N ILE A 38 15.72 0.36 -12.14
CA ILE A 38 15.38 0.78 -13.51
C ILE A 38 16.05 2.07 -13.95
N CYS A 39 16.49 2.92 -12.99
CA CYS A 39 17.14 4.19 -13.26
C CYS A 39 18.53 4.28 -12.58
N PRO A 40 19.52 3.47 -12.98
CA PRO A 40 20.83 3.40 -12.31
C PRO A 40 21.60 4.72 -12.40
N GLY A 41 21.32 5.55 -13.42
CA GLY A 41 21.89 6.90 -13.59
C GLY A 41 21.28 7.98 -12.69
N LEU A 42 20.08 7.71 -12.15
CA LEU A 42 19.37 8.63 -11.27
C LEU A 42 19.87 8.49 -9.83
N ASN A 43 20.14 9.61 -9.19
CA ASN A 43 20.39 9.65 -7.77
C ASN A 43 19.05 9.80 -7.03
N ILE A 44 18.73 8.90 -6.11
CA ILE A 44 17.53 8.95 -5.29
C ILE A 44 17.93 9.28 -3.86
N ILE A 45 17.28 10.28 -3.29
CA ILE A 45 17.44 10.65 -1.87
C ILE A 45 16.08 10.60 -1.21
N VAL A 46 15.96 9.86 -0.11
CA VAL A 46 14.76 9.85 0.71
C VAL A 46 14.95 10.76 1.91
N LEU A 47 14.06 11.73 2.08
CA LEU A 47 14.00 12.59 3.24
C LEU A 47 12.84 12.13 4.14
N ALA A 48 13.17 11.45 5.24
CA ALA A 48 12.22 10.88 6.18
C ALA A 48 11.94 11.85 7.35
N PHE A 49 10.67 12.23 7.54
CA PHE A 49 10.29 13.31 8.47
C PHE A 49 10.18 12.84 9.91
N GLN A 50 9.47 11.74 10.15
CA GLN A 50 9.04 11.33 11.49
C GLN A 50 9.79 10.09 12.00
N TYR A 51 9.92 9.05 11.16
CA TYR A 51 10.61 7.81 11.46
C TYR A 51 11.76 7.60 10.45
N PRO A 52 12.92 7.09 10.92
CA PRO A 52 13.28 6.67 12.28
C PRO A 52 13.30 7.84 13.28
N PHE A 53 13.15 7.53 14.58
CA PHE A 53 13.00 8.51 15.65
C PHE A 53 14.29 9.22 16.06
N PHE A 54 15.28 9.21 15.17
CA PHE A 54 16.58 9.89 15.33
C PHE A 54 16.97 10.58 14.03
N ALA A 55 17.76 11.63 14.13
CA ALA A 55 18.30 12.33 12.97
C ALA A 55 19.61 11.66 12.52
N ALA A 56 19.68 11.25 11.25
CA ALA A 56 20.87 10.62 10.68
C ALA A 56 20.87 10.73 9.14
N GLU A 57 22.03 10.55 8.55
CA GLU A 57 22.21 10.27 7.13
C GLU A 57 22.85 8.87 7.00
N TYR A 58 22.22 7.99 6.22
CA TYR A 58 22.68 6.63 6.05
C TYR A 58 22.37 6.09 4.64
N ASP A 59 23.03 4.99 4.29
CA ASP A 59 22.74 4.24 3.07
C ASP A 59 21.73 3.13 3.35
N TRP A 60 20.72 3.04 2.49
CA TRP A 60 19.75 1.96 2.48
C TRP A 60 19.69 1.35 1.07
N HIS A 61 20.32 0.21 0.86
CA HIS A 61 20.42 -0.46 -0.44
C HIS A 61 20.93 0.44 -1.59
N GLY A 62 21.98 1.25 -1.33
CA GLY A 62 22.53 2.18 -2.31
C GLY A 62 21.70 3.45 -2.53
N ILE A 63 20.72 3.71 -1.65
CA ILE A 63 19.86 4.89 -1.65
C ILE A 63 20.19 5.71 -0.41
N LYS A 64 20.52 6.98 -0.61
CA LYS A 64 20.79 7.89 0.51
C LYS A 64 19.48 8.22 1.23
N VAL A 65 19.42 7.97 2.54
CA VAL A 65 18.33 8.36 3.42
C VAL A 65 18.80 9.44 4.36
N ILE A 66 18.00 10.50 4.52
CA ILE A 66 18.20 11.58 5.49
C ILE A 66 17.00 11.57 6.42
N SER A 67 17.15 11.13 7.66
CA SER A 67 16.08 11.15 8.65
C SER A 67 16.17 12.40 9.52
N ILE A 68 15.02 13.02 9.79
CA ILE A 68 14.91 14.23 10.64
C ILE A 68 14.64 13.85 12.09
N GLY A 69 14.00 12.69 12.34
CA GLY A 69 13.67 12.20 13.67
C GLY A 69 12.54 12.99 14.36
N GLY A 70 11.50 13.38 13.60
CA GLY A 70 10.38 14.18 14.12
C GLY A 70 9.53 13.48 15.18
N ASN A 71 9.54 12.14 15.22
CA ASN A 71 8.90 11.29 16.24
C ASN A 71 7.40 11.54 16.44
N GLY A 72 6.68 11.94 15.38
CA GLY A 72 5.23 12.18 15.45
C GLY A 72 4.81 13.32 16.37
N ARG A 73 5.76 14.10 16.91
CA ARG A 73 5.49 15.20 17.85
C ARG A 73 4.67 16.30 17.20
N GLY A 74 3.62 16.73 17.90
CA GLY A 74 2.69 17.74 17.39
C GLY A 74 3.15 19.19 17.54
N ARG A 75 2.31 20.14 17.04
CA ARG A 75 2.45 21.60 17.20
C ARG A 75 3.86 22.14 16.85
N ILE A 76 4.56 22.75 17.83
CA ILE A 76 5.86 23.42 17.64
C ILE A 76 6.93 22.48 17.05
N TYR A 77 6.99 21.25 17.54
CA TYR A 77 7.95 20.25 17.02
C TYR A 77 7.75 19.93 15.54
N ARG A 78 6.51 19.99 15.05
CA ARG A 78 6.21 19.84 13.64
C ARG A 78 6.81 20.98 12.81
N LEU A 79 6.73 22.21 13.28
CA LEU A 79 7.36 23.37 12.62
C LEU A 79 8.89 23.21 12.58
N VAL A 80 9.50 22.74 13.64
CA VAL A 80 10.95 22.43 13.66
C VAL A 80 11.29 21.37 12.59
N THR A 81 10.50 20.32 12.47
CA THR A 81 10.67 19.28 11.44
C THR A 81 10.57 19.90 10.05
N TRP A 82 9.60 20.77 9.78
CA TRP A 82 9.44 21.44 8.49
C TRP A 82 10.60 22.38 8.16
N ILE A 83 11.09 23.16 9.16
CA ILE A 83 12.26 24.03 8.98
C ILE A 83 13.50 23.19 8.66
N LYS A 84 13.74 22.10 9.40
CA LYS A 84 14.86 21.18 9.12
C LYS A 84 14.76 20.59 7.70
N ALA A 85 13.56 20.11 7.30
CA ALA A 85 13.32 19.60 5.94
C ALA A 85 13.64 20.67 4.89
N TRP A 86 13.19 21.89 5.10
CA TRP A 86 13.47 23.02 4.21
C TRP A 86 14.96 23.32 4.08
N LEU A 87 15.69 23.33 5.18
CA LEU A 87 17.15 23.56 5.18
C LEU A 87 17.91 22.44 4.48
N ILE A 88 17.49 21.18 4.67
CA ILE A 88 18.06 20.03 3.97
C ILE A 88 17.80 20.15 2.46
N LEU A 89 16.58 20.46 2.04
CA LEU A 89 16.25 20.67 0.64
C LEU A 89 17.06 21.80 0.02
N LYS A 90 17.28 22.92 0.73
CA LYS A 90 18.16 24.01 0.29
C LYS A 90 19.62 23.56 0.09
N ARG A 91 20.15 22.74 1.02
CA ARG A 91 21.47 22.14 0.90
C ARG A 91 21.54 21.26 -0.35
N LEU A 92 20.58 20.36 -0.51
CA LEU A 92 20.52 19.45 -1.66
C LEU A 92 20.43 20.21 -3.01
N LEU A 93 19.66 21.29 -3.08
CA LEU A 93 19.53 22.11 -4.27
C LEU A 93 20.87 22.77 -4.67
N LYS A 94 21.71 23.16 -3.70
CA LYS A 94 23.05 23.69 -3.96
C LYS A 94 24.03 22.62 -4.43
N GLU A 95 23.95 21.42 -3.84
CA GLU A 95 24.91 20.33 -4.07
C GLU A 95 24.57 19.48 -5.29
N ARG A 96 23.30 19.39 -5.69
CA ARG A 96 22.77 18.43 -6.67
C ARG A 96 21.97 19.13 -7.77
N ARG A 97 21.77 18.43 -8.89
CA ARG A 97 20.79 18.83 -9.91
C ARG A 97 19.46 18.13 -9.58
N LEU A 98 18.56 18.81 -8.90
CA LEU A 98 17.24 18.26 -8.59
C LEU A 98 16.37 18.27 -9.85
N ILE A 99 15.81 17.10 -10.22
CA ILE A 99 14.81 16.99 -11.29
C ILE A 99 13.39 17.21 -10.74
N GLY A 100 13.16 16.99 -9.45
CA GLY A 100 11.88 17.22 -8.81
C GLY A 100 11.79 16.60 -7.41
N LEU A 101 10.60 16.71 -6.83
CA LEU A 101 10.25 16.18 -5.53
C LEU A 101 9.02 15.26 -5.65
N LEU A 102 9.05 14.09 -5.02
CA LEU A 102 7.91 13.19 -4.87
C LEU A 102 7.53 13.09 -3.39
N SER A 103 6.31 13.45 -3.04
CA SER A 103 5.83 13.31 -1.65
C SER A 103 4.95 12.08 -1.50
N PHE A 104 5.28 11.20 -0.57
CA PHE A 104 4.39 10.12 -0.14
C PHE A 104 3.38 10.68 0.86
N TRP A 105 2.10 10.39 0.62
CA TRP A 105 0.92 10.95 1.27
C TRP A 105 0.75 12.46 1.11
N PHE A 106 -0.51 12.87 1.00
CA PHE A 106 -0.88 14.29 0.95
C PHE A 106 -1.02 14.85 2.36
N GLY A 107 0.14 15.09 2.99
CA GLY A 107 0.29 15.53 4.37
C GLY A 107 1.38 16.59 4.51
N GLU A 108 2.16 16.50 5.59
CA GLU A 108 3.26 17.43 5.86
C GLU A 108 4.38 17.37 4.82
N CYS A 109 4.67 16.17 4.28
CA CYS A 109 5.63 16.00 3.20
C CYS A 109 5.20 16.78 1.95
N ALA A 110 3.94 16.64 1.55
CA ALA A 110 3.37 17.40 0.43
C ALA A 110 3.36 18.90 0.70
N PHE A 111 3.08 19.33 1.93
CA PHE A 111 3.08 20.75 2.29
C PHE A 111 4.46 21.39 2.14
N VAL A 112 5.49 20.77 2.70
CA VAL A 112 6.87 21.28 2.58
C VAL A 112 7.34 21.17 1.12
N GLY A 113 7.11 20.03 0.46
CA GLY A 113 7.49 19.76 -0.92
C GLY A 113 6.89 20.76 -1.90
N SER A 114 5.57 20.97 -1.85
CA SER A 114 4.86 21.91 -2.72
C SER A 114 5.37 23.36 -2.55
N ARG A 115 5.54 23.82 -1.29
CA ARG A 115 6.04 25.18 -1.02
C ARG A 115 7.47 25.37 -1.52
N PHE A 116 8.33 24.37 -1.29
CA PHE A 116 9.71 24.39 -1.75
C PHE A 116 9.79 24.36 -3.28
N ALA A 117 9.06 23.46 -3.90
CA ALA A 117 9.06 23.32 -5.36
C ALA A 117 8.54 24.57 -6.07
N LYS A 118 7.43 25.17 -5.61
CA LYS A 118 6.91 26.43 -6.13
C LYS A 118 7.93 27.56 -6.02
N LYS A 119 8.66 27.67 -4.90
CA LYS A 119 9.69 28.71 -4.71
C LYS A 119 10.90 28.54 -5.62
N HIS A 120 11.24 27.31 -5.98
CA HIS A 120 12.47 26.98 -6.72
C HIS A 120 12.21 26.47 -8.15
N HIS A 121 10.97 26.58 -8.65
CA HIS A 121 10.55 26.18 -10.00
C HIS A 121 10.90 24.70 -10.31
N LEU A 122 10.64 23.80 -9.35
CA LEU A 122 10.85 22.37 -9.49
C LEU A 122 9.52 21.64 -9.71
N ALA A 123 9.54 20.53 -10.44
CA ALA A 123 8.42 19.60 -10.46
C ALA A 123 8.15 19.01 -9.07
N HIS A 124 6.89 18.92 -8.67
CA HIS A 124 6.49 18.29 -7.43
C HIS A 124 5.18 17.51 -7.61
N TYR A 125 5.23 16.24 -7.30
CA TYR A 125 4.04 15.39 -7.30
C TYR A 125 3.79 14.83 -5.91
N SER A 126 2.51 14.69 -5.56
CA SER A 126 2.08 14.07 -4.31
C SER A 126 1.34 12.78 -4.61
N TRP A 127 1.87 11.64 -4.12
CA TRP A 127 1.25 10.34 -4.26
C TRP A 127 0.30 10.10 -3.09
N LEU A 128 -1.02 10.16 -3.39
CA LEU A 128 -2.09 9.94 -2.42
C LEU A 128 -2.28 8.43 -2.23
N LEU A 129 -2.11 7.97 -0.99
CA LEU A 129 -2.06 6.54 -0.63
C LEU A 129 -3.35 6.04 0.06
N GLY A 130 -4.44 6.81 -0.01
CA GLY A 130 -5.78 6.42 0.38
C GLY A 130 -6.35 7.17 1.58
N GLN A 131 -5.73 7.08 2.76
CA GLN A 131 -6.24 7.77 3.96
C GLN A 131 -6.27 9.29 3.83
N ASP A 132 -5.35 9.85 3.08
CA ASP A 132 -5.21 11.26 2.78
C ASP A 132 -6.31 11.80 1.85
N ALA A 133 -7.02 10.93 1.13
CA ALA A 133 -8.18 11.29 0.33
C ALA A 133 -9.47 11.48 1.15
N ARG A 134 -9.51 11.00 2.41
CA ARG A 134 -10.68 11.12 3.29
C ARG A 134 -10.97 12.57 3.63
N LYS A 135 -12.26 12.86 3.93
CA LYS A 135 -12.72 14.19 4.40
C LYS A 135 -11.85 14.72 5.56
N ARG A 136 -11.78 16.04 5.68
CA ARG A 136 -11.08 16.79 6.74
C ARG A 136 -9.55 16.78 6.65
N ASN A 137 -8.96 16.40 5.54
CA ASN A 137 -7.52 16.62 5.33
C ASN A 137 -7.25 18.12 5.09
N LYS A 138 -6.77 18.81 6.13
CA LYS A 138 -6.50 20.24 6.13
C LYS A 138 -5.44 20.68 5.11
N TYR A 139 -4.58 19.78 4.67
CA TYR A 139 -3.52 20.09 3.71
C TYR A 139 -4.08 20.49 2.34
N PHE A 140 -5.25 19.99 1.91
CA PHE A 140 -5.89 20.46 0.68
C PHE A 140 -6.20 21.96 0.73
N LYS A 141 -6.70 22.46 1.87
CA LYS A 141 -6.95 23.89 2.08
C LYS A 141 -5.64 24.71 2.09
N TRP A 142 -4.57 24.17 2.67
CA TRP A 142 -3.30 24.89 2.82
C TRP A 142 -2.44 24.88 1.57
N ILE A 143 -2.44 23.81 0.80
CA ILE A 143 -1.62 23.63 -0.41
C ILE A 143 -2.35 24.18 -1.64
N LYS A 144 -3.68 23.96 -1.75
CA LYS A 144 -4.51 24.22 -2.91
C LYS A 144 -3.88 23.62 -4.17
N PRO A 145 -3.75 22.29 -4.23
CA PRO A 145 -3.05 21.63 -5.33
C PRO A 145 -3.86 21.72 -6.61
N LYS A 146 -3.17 21.66 -7.75
CA LYS A 146 -3.77 21.38 -9.06
C LYS A 146 -3.86 19.88 -9.29
N GLY A 147 -4.72 19.44 -10.23
CA GLY A 147 -4.90 18.05 -10.53
C GLY A 147 -3.66 17.36 -11.10
N ASP A 148 -2.83 18.08 -11.83
CA ASP A 148 -1.56 17.66 -12.40
C ASP A 148 -0.43 17.47 -11.35
N GLU A 149 -0.57 18.09 -10.17
CA GLU A 149 0.35 17.92 -9.04
C GLU A 149 0.01 16.67 -8.18
N LEU A 150 -1.12 16.00 -8.49
CA LEU A 150 -1.65 14.87 -7.70
C LEU A 150 -1.60 13.56 -8.47
N ILE A 151 -1.11 12.52 -7.81
CA ILE A 151 -1.13 11.15 -8.28
C ILE A 151 -2.03 10.35 -7.34
N ALA A 152 -3.12 9.81 -7.83
CA ALA A 152 -3.98 8.94 -7.05
C ALA A 152 -3.50 7.49 -7.10
N LEU A 153 -3.62 6.78 -5.99
CA LEU A 153 -3.26 5.37 -5.90
C LEU A 153 -4.22 4.46 -6.69
N SER A 154 -5.44 4.94 -6.93
CA SER A 154 -6.49 4.20 -7.64
C SER A 154 -7.57 5.15 -8.15
N ASP A 155 -8.42 4.64 -9.04
CA ASP A 155 -9.61 5.37 -9.52
C ASP A 155 -10.54 5.73 -8.35
N PHE A 156 -10.68 4.84 -7.37
CA PHE A 156 -11.43 5.10 -6.15
C PHE A 156 -10.86 6.30 -5.37
N VAL A 157 -9.54 6.35 -5.16
CA VAL A 157 -8.87 7.47 -4.49
C VAL A 157 -9.04 8.76 -5.28
N ALA A 158 -8.94 8.72 -6.61
CA ALA A 158 -9.17 9.89 -7.46
C ALA A 158 -10.57 10.45 -7.30
N ARG A 159 -11.61 9.57 -7.29
CA ARG A 159 -13.00 9.96 -7.05
C ARG A 159 -13.22 10.55 -5.64
N GLU A 160 -12.63 9.93 -4.62
CA GLU A 160 -12.74 10.44 -3.24
C GLU A 160 -12.10 11.84 -3.10
N VAL A 161 -10.95 12.09 -3.73
CA VAL A 161 -10.32 13.41 -3.75
C VAL A 161 -11.22 14.42 -4.46
N GLN A 162 -11.74 14.08 -5.64
CA GLN A 162 -12.65 14.96 -6.38
C GLN A 162 -13.90 15.28 -5.58
N LYS A 163 -14.52 14.26 -4.98
CA LYS A 163 -15.74 14.41 -4.15
C LYS A 163 -15.51 15.25 -2.90
N ASN A 164 -14.38 15.06 -2.22
CA ASN A 164 -14.12 15.68 -0.92
C ASN A 164 -13.47 17.06 -1.01
N TYR A 165 -12.76 17.36 -2.12
CA TYR A 165 -11.93 18.57 -2.27
C TYR A 165 -12.13 19.32 -3.59
N GLY A 166 -12.93 18.80 -4.52
CA GLY A 166 -13.21 19.44 -5.80
C GLY A 166 -12.04 19.42 -6.80
N VAL A 167 -10.98 18.67 -6.50
CA VAL A 167 -9.78 18.55 -7.38
C VAL A 167 -9.70 17.13 -7.89
N LYS A 168 -9.63 16.95 -9.22
CA LYS A 168 -9.46 15.65 -9.86
C LYS A 168 -7.96 15.39 -10.10
N PRO A 169 -7.34 14.39 -9.44
CA PRO A 169 -6.01 13.94 -9.81
C PRO A 169 -5.96 13.51 -11.28
N LEU A 170 -4.96 13.98 -12.03
CA LEU A 170 -4.83 13.64 -13.45
C LEU A 170 -4.08 12.32 -13.67
N GLN A 171 -3.30 11.88 -12.69
CA GLN A 171 -2.53 10.65 -12.76
C GLN A 171 -3.11 9.60 -11.78
N VAL A 172 -3.24 8.36 -12.27
CA VAL A 172 -3.54 7.20 -11.43
C VAL A 172 -2.40 6.21 -11.55
N ILE A 173 -1.61 6.10 -10.49
CA ILE A 173 -0.47 5.18 -10.42
C ILE A 173 -0.65 4.31 -9.17
N PRO A 174 -1.02 3.02 -9.33
CA PRO A 174 -1.25 2.11 -8.21
C PRO A 174 0.06 1.66 -7.55
N VAL A 175 -0.04 0.87 -6.49
CA VAL A 175 1.11 0.11 -5.97
C VAL A 175 1.30 -1.12 -6.84
N GLY A 176 2.52 -1.30 -7.34
CA GLY A 176 2.90 -2.51 -8.05
C GLY A 176 3.34 -3.62 -7.10
N ILE A 177 3.30 -4.84 -7.60
CA ILE A 177 3.86 -6.00 -6.90
C ILE A 177 5.23 -6.36 -7.47
N ASP A 178 6.12 -6.82 -6.60
CA ASP A 178 7.39 -7.42 -7.00
C ASP A 178 7.16 -8.88 -7.36
N ILE A 179 7.11 -9.17 -8.65
CA ILE A 179 6.85 -10.52 -9.16
C ILE A 179 7.95 -11.52 -8.79
N SER A 180 9.17 -11.06 -8.51
CA SER A 180 10.31 -11.91 -8.12
C SER A 180 10.13 -12.58 -6.75
N LEU A 181 9.22 -12.04 -5.93
CA LEU A 181 8.90 -12.59 -4.62
C LEU A 181 8.01 -13.85 -4.71
N PHE A 182 7.39 -14.10 -5.86
CA PHE A 182 6.51 -15.24 -6.08
C PHE A 182 7.29 -16.40 -6.69
N LYS A 183 7.27 -17.53 -6.01
CA LYS A 183 7.89 -18.74 -6.55
C LYS A 183 6.98 -19.36 -7.62
N THR A 184 7.54 -19.80 -8.72
CA THR A 184 6.87 -20.65 -9.73
C THR A 184 6.69 -22.06 -9.18
N THR A 185 5.76 -22.25 -8.25
CA THR A 185 5.43 -23.59 -7.75
C THR A 185 3.94 -23.85 -7.94
N SER A 186 3.61 -24.97 -8.57
CA SER A 186 2.26 -25.53 -8.52
C SER A 186 2.02 -26.07 -7.10
N ALA A 187 1.79 -25.18 -6.16
CA ALA A 187 1.49 -25.57 -4.78
C ALA A 187 0.08 -26.17 -4.73
N LYS A 188 -0.06 -27.30 -4.01
CA LYS A 188 -1.39 -27.84 -3.68
C LYS A 188 -2.17 -26.77 -2.92
N ARG A 189 -3.38 -26.44 -3.37
CA ARG A 189 -4.26 -25.48 -2.70
C ARG A 189 -5.07 -26.18 -1.61
N ASP A 190 -4.48 -26.24 -0.43
CA ASP A 190 -5.01 -26.90 0.77
C ASP A 190 -5.66 -25.94 1.77
N ILE A 191 -5.64 -24.63 1.48
CA ILE A 191 -6.36 -23.60 2.23
C ILE A 191 -7.58 -23.19 1.40
N ASP A 192 -8.78 -23.36 1.97
CA ASP A 192 -10.01 -23.01 1.28
C ASP A 192 -10.18 -21.49 1.21
N ILE A 193 -10.04 -20.79 2.34
CA ILE A 193 -10.18 -19.34 2.42
C ILE A 193 -9.04 -18.72 3.25
N LEU A 194 -8.37 -17.73 2.68
CA LEU A 194 -7.33 -16.96 3.35
C LEU A 194 -7.75 -15.50 3.51
N GLY A 195 -7.50 -14.93 4.68
CA GLY A 195 -7.51 -13.49 4.92
C GLY A 195 -6.16 -13.00 5.43
N ALA A 196 -5.70 -11.83 4.97
CA ALA A 196 -4.47 -11.23 5.44
C ALA A 196 -4.58 -9.71 5.60
N GLY A 197 -4.20 -9.19 6.77
CA GLY A 197 -4.23 -7.76 7.08
C GLY A 197 -4.27 -7.45 8.57
N ALA A 198 -4.26 -6.16 8.91
CA ALA A 198 -4.39 -5.72 10.29
C ALA A 198 -5.79 -6.07 10.85
N LEU A 199 -5.85 -6.63 12.06
CA LEU A 199 -7.11 -6.99 12.72
C LEU A 199 -7.69 -5.76 13.44
N ILE A 200 -8.30 -4.87 12.65
CA ILE A 200 -8.92 -3.62 13.07
C ILE A 200 -10.35 -3.53 12.51
N PRO A 201 -11.27 -2.75 13.11
CA PRO A 201 -12.67 -2.66 12.71
C PRO A 201 -12.89 -2.37 11.21
N LEU A 202 -12.01 -1.57 10.61
CA LEU A 202 -12.08 -1.24 9.18
C LEU A 202 -11.98 -2.46 8.26
N LYS A 203 -11.29 -3.51 8.70
CA LYS A 203 -11.03 -4.72 7.90
C LYS A 203 -12.14 -5.77 8.01
N GLN A 204 -13.07 -5.60 8.95
CA GLN A 204 -14.29 -6.38 9.09
C GLN A 204 -14.07 -7.91 9.08
N TYR A 205 -13.09 -8.40 9.87
CA TYR A 205 -12.82 -9.83 10.00
C TYR A 205 -13.92 -10.60 10.74
N ASP A 206 -14.84 -9.92 11.42
CA ASP A 206 -16.11 -10.46 11.90
C ASP A 206 -16.94 -11.06 10.76
N LEU A 207 -17.06 -10.37 9.64
CA LEU A 207 -17.74 -10.87 8.43
C LEU A 207 -17.01 -12.07 7.81
N PHE A 208 -15.68 -12.14 7.93
CA PHE A 208 -14.92 -13.32 7.52
C PHE A 208 -15.33 -14.54 8.34
N ILE A 209 -15.40 -14.41 9.67
CA ILE A 209 -15.80 -15.51 10.57
C ILE A 209 -17.24 -15.95 10.31
N GLU A 210 -18.15 -14.99 10.11
CA GLU A 210 -19.54 -15.29 9.78
C GLU A 210 -19.69 -16.03 8.45
N ALA A 211 -18.85 -15.69 7.47
CA ALA A 211 -18.80 -16.40 6.19
C ALA A 211 -18.32 -17.85 6.38
N ILE A 212 -17.32 -18.10 7.23
CA ILE A 212 -16.87 -19.45 7.52
C ILE A 212 -17.97 -20.27 8.22
N ALA A 213 -18.70 -19.63 9.15
CA ALA A 213 -19.83 -20.28 9.84
C ALA A 213 -20.94 -20.68 8.85
N TYR A 214 -21.27 -19.82 7.91
CA TYR A 214 -22.22 -20.11 6.83
C TYR A 214 -21.75 -21.27 5.94
N LEU A 215 -20.47 -21.26 5.55
CA LEU A 215 -19.91 -22.25 4.62
C LEU A 215 -19.72 -23.63 5.28
N LYS A 216 -19.57 -23.69 6.61
CA LYS A 216 -19.42 -24.94 7.36
C LYS A 216 -20.60 -25.89 7.19
N GLU A 217 -21.80 -25.39 6.90
CA GLU A 217 -22.99 -26.20 6.63
C GLU A 217 -22.79 -27.11 5.40
N ASP A 218 -22.18 -26.57 4.30
CA ASP A 218 -21.86 -27.34 3.10
C ASP A 218 -20.47 -28.01 3.15
N PHE A 219 -19.53 -27.45 3.91
CA PHE A 219 -18.13 -27.88 4.05
C PHE A 219 -17.73 -28.03 5.52
N PRO A 220 -18.11 -29.11 6.23
CA PRO A 220 -17.82 -29.27 7.66
C PRO A 220 -16.33 -29.15 8.02
N ASN A 221 -15.44 -29.56 7.11
CA ASN A 221 -13.99 -29.54 7.27
C ASN A 221 -13.33 -28.34 6.54
N ILE A 222 -14.06 -27.25 6.33
CA ILE A 222 -13.50 -26.04 5.71
C ILE A 222 -12.25 -25.57 6.46
N ASN A 223 -11.18 -25.30 5.71
CA ASN A 223 -9.90 -24.85 6.25
C ASN A 223 -9.69 -23.37 5.92
N ALA A 224 -9.83 -22.51 6.90
CA ALA A 224 -9.62 -21.07 6.78
C ALA A 224 -8.41 -20.60 7.57
N VAL A 225 -7.70 -19.60 7.03
CA VAL A 225 -6.51 -19.02 7.67
C VAL A 225 -6.65 -17.49 7.73
N ILE A 226 -6.33 -16.90 8.88
CA ILE A 226 -6.24 -15.46 9.07
C ILE A 226 -4.80 -15.10 9.47
N CYS A 227 -4.14 -14.25 8.66
CA CYS A 227 -2.82 -13.69 8.93
C CYS A 227 -2.94 -12.22 9.32
N GLY A 228 -2.37 -11.85 10.45
CA GLY A 228 -2.33 -10.47 10.91
C GLY A 228 -2.43 -10.34 12.42
N LYS A 229 -2.16 -9.12 12.88
CA LYS A 229 -2.33 -8.74 14.29
C LYS A 229 -3.17 -7.46 14.38
N GLY A 230 -3.75 -7.24 15.54
CA GLY A 230 -4.52 -6.04 15.83
C GLY A 230 -5.34 -6.15 17.09
N PRO A 231 -5.98 -5.05 17.52
CA PRO A 231 -6.77 -5.02 18.75
C PRO A 231 -7.95 -6.00 18.74
N GLU A 232 -8.47 -6.39 17.56
CA GLU A 232 -9.62 -7.30 17.47
C GLU A 232 -9.27 -8.79 17.57
N MET A 233 -7.99 -9.16 17.70
CA MET A 233 -7.58 -10.57 17.75
C MET A 233 -8.40 -11.40 18.77
N GLN A 234 -8.59 -10.87 19.97
CA GLN A 234 -9.29 -11.62 21.03
C GLN A 234 -10.80 -11.71 20.76
N SER A 235 -11.43 -10.60 20.35
CA SER A 235 -12.85 -10.57 20.01
C SER A 235 -13.18 -11.50 18.85
N LEU A 236 -12.32 -11.56 17.84
CA LEU A 236 -12.47 -12.45 16.69
C LEU A 236 -12.36 -13.93 17.09
N LYS A 237 -11.42 -14.28 17.96
CA LYS A 237 -11.35 -15.67 18.51
C LYS A 237 -12.60 -16.06 19.31
N LEU A 238 -13.12 -15.14 20.13
CA LEU A 238 -14.36 -15.37 20.87
C LEU A 238 -15.56 -15.53 19.92
N LEU A 239 -15.62 -14.72 18.87
CA LEU A 239 -16.66 -14.84 17.84
C LEU A 239 -16.57 -16.19 17.11
N ALA A 240 -15.38 -16.63 16.72
CA ALA A 240 -15.18 -17.93 16.08
C ALA A 240 -15.70 -19.09 16.97
N ARG A 241 -15.42 -19.04 18.28
CA ARG A 241 -15.94 -20.00 19.25
C ARG A 241 -17.46 -19.92 19.37
N ALA A 242 -18.01 -18.71 19.51
CA ALA A 242 -19.47 -18.51 19.63
C ALA A 242 -20.23 -19.00 18.38
N LYS A 243 -19.59 -18.95 17.20
CA LYS A 243 -20.14 -19.46 15.93
C LYS A 243 -19.80 -20.95 15.70
N GLY A 244 -19.05 -21.59 16.58
CA GLY A 244 -18.67 -23.02 16.48
C GLY A 244 -17.71 -23.30 15.30
N VAL A 245 -16.85 -22.37 14.96
CA VAL A 245 -15.88 -22.50 13.84
C VAL A 245 -14.43 -22.32 14.26
N GLU A 246 -14.14 -22.38 15.56
CA GLU A 246 -12.78 -22.23 16.08
C GLU A 246 -11.80 -23.26 15.52
N ASP A 247 -12.24 -24.49 15.28
CA ASP A 247 -11.43 -25.57 14.71
C ASP A 247 -11.24 -25.42 13.18
N ASN A 248 -12.09 -24.63 12.53
CA ASN A 248 -12.03 -24.36 11.11
C ASN A 248 -11.13 -23.16 10.75
N ILE A 249 -10.75 -22.32 11.74
CA ILE A 249 -10.02 -21.10 11.52
C ILE A 249 -8.68 -21.10 12.24
N THR A 250 -7.59 -21.06 11.48
CA THR A 250 -6.23 -20.89 12.03
C THR A 250 -5.85 -19.41 12.06
N PHE A 251 -5.71 -18.83 13.26
CA PHE A 251 -5.15 -17.49 13.46
C PHE A 251 -3.62 -17.55 13.54
N LYS A 252 -2.91 -17.21 12.48
CA LYS A 252 -1.43 -17.28 12.41
C LYS A 252 -0.71 -16.10 13.09
N GLY A 253 -1.45 -15.05 13.48
CA GLY A 253 -0.82 -13.84 13.96
C GLY A 253 -0.07 -13.10 12.87
N GLU A 254 0.89 -12.25 13.26
CA GLU A 254 1.76 -11.55 12.33
C GLU A 254 2.81 -12.50 11.77
N VAL A 255 2.86 -12.63 10.46
CA VAL A 255 3.84 -13.45 9.74
C VAL A 255 4.60 -12.58 8.74
N GLN A 256 5.79 -13.04 8.34
CA GLN A 256 6.59 -12.33 7.34
C GLN A 256 5.85 -12.27 5.99
N HIS A 257 6.03 -11.17 5.24
CA HIS A 257 5.37 -10.95 3.95
C HIS A 257 5.56 -12.13 2.98
N LYS A 258 6.77 -12.67 2.86
CA LYS A 258 7.04 -13.86 2.02
C LYS A 258 6.21 -15.07 2.40
N GLU A 259 5.89 -15.24 3.69
CA GLU A 259 5.04 -16.34 4.14
C GLU A 259 3.57 -16.08 3.78
N VAL A 260 3.10 -14.84 3.86
CA VAL A 260 1.76 -14.46 3.38
C VAL A 260 1.60 -14.82 1.90
N LEU A 261 2.59 -14.48 1.05
CA LEU A 261 2.57 -14.81 -0.38
C LEU A 261 2.49 -16.32 -0.63
N LYS A 262 3.23 -17.14 0.13
CA LYS A 262 3.14 -18.61 0.04
C LYS A 262 1.75 -19.12 0.45
N LEU A 263 1.15 -18.56 1.50
CA LEU A 263 -0.19 -18.93 1.91
C LEU A 263 -1.23 -18.55 0.85
N MET A 264 -1.07 -17.40 0.18
CA MET A 264 -1.90 -17.01 -0.96
C MET A 264 -1.78 -18.00 -2.12
N GLN A 265 -0.57 -18.49 -2.45
CA GLN A 265 -0.37 -19.52 -3.48
C GLN A 265 -1.00 -20.87 -3.11
N ARG A 266 -1.20 -21.16 -1.82
CA ARG A 266 -1.86 -22.35 -1.30
C ARG A 266 -3.35 -22.18 -1.07
N SER A 267 -3.90 -20.98 -1.23
CA SER A 267 -5.33 -20.74 -0.99
C SER A 267 -6.15 -20.78 -2.28
N LYS A 268 -7.36 -21.35 -2.20
CA LYS A 268 -8.34 -21.33 -3.29
C LYS A 268 -8.94 -19.94 -3.45
N VAL A 269 -9.36 -19.36 -2.30
CA VAL A 269 -9.99 -18.04 -2.26
C VAL A 269 -9.26 -17.14 -1.26
N PHE A 270 -9.07 -15.89 -1.64
CA PHE A 270 -8.66 -14.81 -0.76
C PHE A 270 -9.88 -13.93 -0.47
N LEU A 271 -10.29 -13.86 0.79
CA LEU A 271 -11.42 -13.04 1.22
C LEU A 271 -10.91 -11.75 1.88
N HIS A 272 -11.33 -10.61 1.33
CA HIS A 272 -10.96 -9.29 1.80
C HIS A 272 -12.21 -8.44 2.13
N PRO A 273 -12.81 -8.59 3.31
CA PRO A 273 -14.08 -7.95 3.65
C PRO A 273 -13.94 -6.49 4.11
N SER A 274 -12.83 -5.84 3.79
CA SER A 274 -12.54 -4.46 4.21
C SER A 274 -13.60 -3.47 3.70
N GLY A 275 -14.09 -2.61 4.59
CA GLY A 275 -15.06 -1.56 4.24
C GLY A 275 -14.44 -0.34 3.51
N TYR A 276 -13.11 -0.21 3.53
CA TYR A 276 -12.40 0.88 2.83
C TYR A 276 -10.97 0.47 2.49
N GLU A 277 -10.62 0.59 1.22
CA GLU A 277 -9.26 0.42 0.71
C GLU A 277 -8.89 1.51 -0.28
N GLY A 278 -7.69 2.07 -0.13
CA GLY A 278 -7.14 2.97 -1.14
C GLY A 278 -6.84 2.23 -2.45
N PHE A 279 -6.19 1.08 -2.37
CA PHE A 279 -5.91 0.19 -3.51
C PHE A 279 -6.02 -1.29 -3.11
N GLY A 280 -5.58 -1.64 -1.88
CA GLY A 280 -5.55 -3.03 -1.45
C GLY A 280 -4.44 -3.82 -2.15
N ALA A 281 -3.16 -3.47 -1.90
CA ALA A 281 -2.03 -4.19 -2.48
C ALA A 281 -2.13 -5.71 -2.29
N VAL A 282 -2.67 -6.14 -1.15
CA VAL A 282 -2.93 -7.55 -0.82
C VAL A 282 -3.89 -8.23 -1.82
N ILE A 283 -4.82 -7.49 -2.43
CA ILE A 283 -5.71 -7.98 -3.50
C ILE A 283 -4.87 -8.32 -4.74
N SER A 284 -3.96 -7.41 -5.14
CA SER A 284 -3.07 -7.63 -6.29
C SER A 284 -2.15 -8.83 -6.07
N GLU A 285 -1.62 -8.98 -4.85
CA GLU A 285 -0.77 -10.10 -4.45
C GLU A 285 -1.54 -11.43 -4.49
N ALA A 286 -2.78 -11.46 -4.00
CA ALA A 286 -3.63 -12.64 -4.02
C ALA A 286 -4.00 -13.04 -5.45
N LEU A 287 -4.36 -12.08 -6.31
CA LEU A 287 -4.64 -12.31 -7.72
C LEU A 287 -3.42 -12.88 -8.46
N TYR A 288 -2.25 -12.31 -8.24
CA TYR A 288 -1.02 -12.82 -8.85
C TYR A 288 -0.59 -14.18 -8.28
N SER A 289 -0.98 -14.49 -7.05
CA SER A 289 -0.83 -15.83 -6.46
C SER A 289 -1.79 -16.87 -7.07
N GLY A 290 -2.70 -16.48 -7.95
CA GLY A 290 -3.73 -17.32 -8.54
C GLY A 290 -4.90 -17.64 -7.61
N ALA A 291 -5.08 -16.91 -6.51
CA ALA A 291 -6.26 -17.04 -5.67
C ALA A 291 -7.47 -16.32 -6.31
N GLN A 292 -8.67 -16.88 -6.14
CA GLN A 292 -9.91 -16.16 -6.43
C GLN A 292 -10.12 -15.11 -5.33
N VAL A 293 -10.33 -13.86 -5.68
CA VAL A 293 -10.47 -12.78 -4.71
C VAL A 293 -11.92 -12.34 -4.57
N VAL A 294 -12.44 -12.35 -3.34
CA VAL A 294 -13.76 -11.80 -3.01
C VAL A 294 -13.57 -10.61 -2.09
N SER A 295 -14.12 -9.44 -2.46
CA SER A 295 -13.96 -8.22 -1.66
C SER A 295 -15.16 -7.27 -1.79
N PHE A 296 -15.33 -6.38 -0.80
CA PHE A 296 -16.28 -5.26 -0.91
C PHE A 296 -15.68 -4.04 -1.65
N CYS A 297 -14.37 -4.01 -1.81
CA CYS A 297 -13.68 -2.87 -2.40
C CYS A 297 -13.40 -3.07 -3.89
N LYS A 298 -13.72 -2.05 -4.71
CA LYS A 298 -13.35 -1.94 -6.12
C LYS A 298 -12.39 -0.76 -6.29
N PRO A 299 -11.08 -0.95 -6.10
CA PRO A 299 -10.14 0.17 -6.16
C PRO A 299 -9.96 0.73 -7.58
N MET A 300 -9.97 -0.13 -8.61
CA MET A 300 -9.80 0.24 -10.02
C MET A 300 -11.13 0.10 -10.77
N ASP A 301 -11.38 0.95 -11.75
CA ASP A 301 -12.58 0.87 -12.61
C ASP A 301 -12.51 -0.33 -13.54
N LYS A 302 -11.30 -0.69 -13.97
CA LYS A 302 -11.03 -1.91 -14.74
C LYS A 302 -11.41 -3.14 -13.94
N GLU A 303 -12.08 -4.08 -14.60
CA GLU A 303 -12.38 -5.41 -14.04
C GLU A 303 -11.22 -6.35 -14.29
N TYR A 304 -10.94 -7.18 -13.31
CA TYR A 304 -9.87 -8.18 -13.38
C TYR A 304 -10.47 -9.58 -13.23
N ARG A 305 -10.00 -10.50 -14.04
CA ARG A 305 -10.32 -11.92 -13.89
C ARG A 305 -10.00 -12.36 -12.46
N HIS A 306 -10.80 -13.22 -11.87
CA HIS A 306 -10.67 -13.74 -10.52
C HIS A 306 -10.90 -12.71 -9.39
N HIS A 307 -11.30 -11.47 -9.68
CA HIS A 307 -11.68 -10.48 -8.68
C HIS A 307 -13.20 -10.25 -8.69
N PHE A 308 -13.86 -10.70 -7.64
CA PHE A 308 -15.31 -10.61 -7.46
C PHE A 308 -15.61 -9.55 -6.41
N VAL A 309 -16.14 -8.42 -6.87
CA VAL A 309 -16.59 -7.34 -6.00
C VAL A 309 -18.04 -7.56 -5.64
N VAL A 310 -18.32 -7.64 -4.36
CA VAL A 310 -19.66 -7.87 -3.78
C VAL A 310 -20.10 -6.68 -2.95
N LYS A 311 -21.39 -6.50 -2.73
CA LYS A 311 -21.93 -5.34 -2.01
C LYS A 311 -22.50 -5.68 -0.64
N THR A 312 -22.89 -6.94 -0.46
CA THR A 312 -23.55 -7.41 0.78
C THR A 312 -22.90 -8.70 1.26
N GLN A 313 -23.08 -9.01 2.52
CA GLN A 313 -22.65 -10.27 3.11
C GLN A 313 -23.32 -11.48 2.42
N GLY A 314 -24.59 -11.37 2.05
CA GLY A 314 -25.29 -12.42 1.31
C GLY A 314 -24.67 -12.71 -0.05
N GLU A 315 -24.32 -11.66 -0.82
CA GLU A 315 -23.60 -11.80 -2.08
C GLU A 315 -22.21 -12.43 -1.86
N MET A 316 -21.51 -12.02 -0.80
CA MET A 316 -20.21 -12.57 -0.42
C MET A 316 -20.31 -14.07 -0.15
N ASN A 317 -21.25 -14.48 0.70
CA ASN A 317 -21.49 -15.88 1.06
C ASN A 317 -21.85 -16.73 -0.17
N ALA A 318 -22.77 -16.26 -1.00
CA ALA A 318 -23.17 -16.94 -2.23
C ALA A 318 -21.98 -17.09 -3.20
N ARG A 319 -21.14 -16.06 -3.35
CA ARG A 319 -19.96 -16.10 -4.19
C ARG A 319 -18.91 -17.11 -3.68
N LEU A 320 -18.64 -17.09 -2.38
CA LEU A 320 -17.71 -18.03 -1.74
C LEU A 320 -18.16 -19.46 -1.91
N LEU A 321 -19.46 -19.73 -1.67
CA LEU A 321 -20.06 -21.05 -1.85
C LEU A 321 -19.93 -21.54 -3.31
N SER A 322 -20.24 -20.69 -4.28
CA SER A 322 -20.11 -20.99 -5.70
C SER A 322 -18.66 -21.33 -6.08
N LEU A 323 -17.69 -20.56 -5.59
CA LEU A 323 -16.27 -20.80 -5.84
C LEU A 323 -15.81 -22.15 -5.23
N LEU A 324 -16.16 -22.45 -4.00
CA LEU A 324 -15.72 -23.67 -3.34
C LEU A 324 -16.39 -24.95 -3.90
N LYS A 325 -17.61 -24.85 -4.42
CA LYS A 325 -18.29 -25.95 -5.16
C LYS A 325 -17.67 -26.22 -6.54
N ASN A 326 -16.97 -25.25 -7.13
CA ASN A 326 -16.33 -25.42 -8.42
C ASN A 326 -15.01 -26.20 -8.30
N ARG A 327 -15.01 -27.47 -8.68
CA ARG A 327 -13.81 -28.33 -8.66
C ARG A 327 -12.77 -28.00 -9.75
N LYS A 328 -13.14 -27.16 -10.71
CA LYS A 328 -12.27 -26.75 -11.86
C LYS A 328 -11.98 -25.25 -11.80
N LEU A 329 -11.64 -24.74 -10.60
CA LEU A 329 -11.23 -23.35 -10.47
C LEU A 329 -9.95 -23.09 -11.27
N ASP A 330 -10.00 -22.05 -12.09
CA ASP A 330 -8.81 -21.51 -12.73
C ASP A 330 -7.98 -20.73 -11.69
N HIS A 331 -6.71 -21.01 -11.65
CA HIS A 331 -5.74 -20.43 -10.73
C HIS A 331 -4.57 -19.75 -11.44
N ASP A 332 -4.77 -19.37 -12.71
CA ASP A 332 -3.76 -18.60 -13.45
C ASP A 332 -3.50 -17.26 -12.78
N PRO A 333 -2.24 -16.86 -12.61
CA PRO A 333 -1.90 -15.56 -12.07
C PRO A 333 -2.49 -14.40 -12.86
N VAL A 334 -3.06 -13.42 -12.17
CA VAL A 334 -3.56 -12.19 -12.77
C VAL A 334 -2.71 -11.01 -12.28
N LEU A 335 -1.90 -10.45 -13.18
CA LEU A 335 -1.07 -9.30 -12.90
C LEU A 335 -1.87 -8.01 -13.13
N ILE A 336 -2.10 -7.23 -12.07
CA ILE A 336 -2.67 -5.88 -12.19
C ILE A 336 -1.61 -4.93 -12.72
N CYS A 337 -0.48 -4.81 -12.02
CA CYS A 337 0.69 -4.06 -12.45
C CYS A 337 1.95 -4.53 -11.70
N SER A 338 3.07 -4.55 -12.41
CA SER A 338 4.36 -4.83 -11.79
C SER A 338 4.96 -3.58 -11.20
N ILE A 339 5.86 -3.75 -10.23
CA ILE A 339 6.53 -2.63 -9.59
C ILE A 339 7.44 -1.88 -10.58
N GLU A 340 8.03 -2.59 -11.55
CA GLU A 340 8.85 -1.98 -12.58
C GLU A 340 8.05 -1.03 -13.48
N GLN A 341 6.82 -1.44 -13.88
CA GLN A 341 5.94 -0.58 -14.67
C GLN A 341 5.53 0.66 -13.88
N ILE A 342 5.21 0.50 -12.58
CA ILE A 342 4.88 1.61 -11.71
C ILE A 342 6.05 2.59 -11.56
N ALA A 343 7.26 2.07 -11.37
CA ALA A 343 8.44 2.91 -11.27
C ALA A 343 8.74 3.66 -12.58
N LYS A 344 8.54 3.02 -13.75
CA LYS A 344 8.63 3.68 -15.07
C LYS A 344 7.60 4.79 -15.22
N ASN A 345 6.34 4.52 -14.91
CA ASN A 345 5.27 5.51 -14.99
C ASN A 345 5.50 6.69 -14.03
N MET A 346 6.06 6.42 -12.86
CA MET A 346 6.35 7.48 -11.89
C MET A 346 7.51 8.36 -12.36
N ILE A 347 8.59 7.80 -12.87
CA ILE A 347 9.75 8.58 -13.30
C ILE A 347 9.47 9.38 -14.56
N SER A 348 8.62 8.89 -15.47
CA SER A 348 8.24 9.64 -16.68
C SER A 348 7.55 10.97 -16.39
N LEU A 349 7.04 11.19 -15.19
CA LEU A 349 6.49 12.48 -14.77
C LEU A 349 7.58 13.54 -14.51
N PHE A 350 8.84 13.13 -14.37
CA PHE A 350 9.97 14.01 -14.04
C PHE A 350 10.98 14.16 -15.16
N VAL A 351 10.87 13.36 -16.20
CA VAL A 351 11.81 13.32 -17.31
C VAL A 351 10.99 13.36 -18.58
N ASP A 352 11.11 14.46 -19.31
CA ASP A 352 10.55 14.63 -20.66
C ASP A 352 11.31 13.77 -21.68
#